data_aff98c2f42608c3b5ce426dd6d79055b
#
_entry.id   aff98c2f42608c3b5ce426dd6d79055b
#
_cell.length_a   1.000
_cell.length_b   1.000
_cell.length_c   1.000
_cell.angle_alpha   90.00
_cell.angle_beta   90.00
_cell.angle_gamma   90.00
#
_symmetry.space_group_name_H-M   'P 1'
#
loop_
_entity.id
_entity.type
_entity.pdbx_description
1 polymer ?
#
loop_
_entity_poly.entity_id
_entity_poly.type
_entity_poly.pdbx_seq_one_letter_code
_entity_poly.pdbx_strand_id
1 'polypeptide(L)'
;GLRCAGVVEFGGLSETASSGPLKLLREKVHAFFPDLRAEDSEEWLGFRPAPTDSLPLIGEIGQSGIFTGFGHHHIGLTGGPKTGRLVADLIAGRHPNCDMTPCHPQRFNKRR
;
A
#
# COMPACT_ATOMS: atom_id res chain seq x y z
N GLY A 1 9.12 20.88 7.94
CA GLY A 1 7.99 21.30 7.12
C GLY A 1 6.74 20.48 7.41
N LEU A 2 5.57 20.97 7.01
CA LEU A 2 4.30 20.25 7.09
C LEU A 2 4.13 19.37 5.85
N ARG A 3 3.76 18.11 6.03
CA ARG A 3 3.38 17.22 4.94
C ARG A 3 1.88 16.94 4.99
N CYS A 4 1.18 17.29 3.93
CA CYS A 4 -0.25 17.02 3.77
C CYS A 4 -0.39 15.86 2.79
N ALA A 5 -0.92 14.74 3.24
CA ALA A 5 -1.08 13.55 2.44
C ALA A 5 -2.54 13.09 2.49
N GLY A 6 -2.98 12.48 1.43
CA GLY A 6 -4.33 11.93 1.30
C GLY A 6 -4.70 11.78 -0.16
N VAL A 7 -5.95 11.46 -0.38
CA VAL A 7 -6.56 11.20 -1.67
C VAL A 7 -5.89 10.01 -2.40
N VAL A 8 -6.68 9.13 -2.92
CA VAL A 8 -6.25 8.02 -3.78
C VAL A 8 -6.79 8.25 -5.17
N GLU A 9 -5.93 8.17 -6.16
CA GLU A 9 -6.28 8.28 -7.57
C GLU A 9 -6.11 6.92 -8.25
N PHE A 10 -7.14 6.48 -8.97
CA PHE A 10 -7.12 5.27 -9.79
C PHE A 10 -6.91 5.63 -11.25
N GLY A 11 -5.75 6.22 -11.55
CA GLY A 11 -5.39 6.78 -12.86
C GLY A 11 -4.39 5.93 -13.67
N GLY A 12 -4.12 4.69 -13.27
CA GLY A 12 -3.09 3.86 -13.90
C GLY A 12 -1.68 4.24 -13.45
N LEU A 13 -0.71 4.21 -14.35
CA LEU A 13 0.71 4.47 -14.07
C LEU A 13 1.18 5.82 -14.63
N SER A 14 0.31 6.83 -14.68
CA SER A 14 0.70 8.18 -15.06
C SER A 14 1.56 8.82 -13.96
N GLU A 15 2.71 9.34 -14.30
CA GLU A 15 3.58 10.06 -13.37
C GLU A 15 3.08 11.48 -13.04
N THR A 16 2.05 11.93 -13.75
CA THR A 16 1.47 13.27 -13.54
C THR A 16 0.23 13.15 -12.66
N ALA A 17 0.27 13.79 -11.51
CA ALA A 17 -0.89 13.89 -10.63
C ALA A 17 -2.02 14.70 -11.28
N SER A 18 -3.25 14.28 -11.08
CA SER A 18 -4.41 15.07 -11.50
C SER A 18 -4.58 16.30 -10.62
N SER A 19 -5.02 17.41 -11.21
CA SER A 19 -5.21 18.67 -10.49
C SER A 19 -6.34 18.60 -9.44
N GLY A 20 -7.35 17.78 -9.68
CA GLY A 20 -8.52 17.66 -8.79
C GLY A 20 -8.16 17.19 -7.37
N PRO A 21 -7.48 16.05 -7.21
CA PRO A 21 -7.02 15.56 -5.91
C PRO A 21 -6.14 16.56 -5.15
N LEU A 22 -5.21 17.21 -5.84
CA LEU A 22 -4.32 18.21 -5.24
C LEU A 22 -5.07 19.45 -4.78
N LYS A 23 -6.03 19.93 -5.59
CA LYS A 23 -6.91 21.04 -5.22
C LYS A 23 -7.72 20.71 -3.97
N LEU A 24 -8.36 19.53 -3.94
CA LEU A 24 -9.13 19.08 -2.79
C LEU A 24 -8.26 19.04 -1.52
N LEU A 25 -7.04 18.52 -1.62
CA LEU A 25 -6.11 18.45 -0.49
C LEU A 25 -5.80 19.86 0.04
N ARG A 26 -5.50 20.82 -0.83
CA ARG A 26 -5.24 22.21 -0.46
C ARG A 26 -6.46 22.87 0.21
N GLU A 27 -7.65 22.68 -0.35
CA GLU A 27 -8.90 23.20 0.21
C GLU A 27 -9.14 22.66 1.62
N LYS A 28 -8.90 21.36 1.84
CA LYS A 28 -9.05 20.75 3.16
C LYS A 28 -8.03 21.26 4.17
N VAL A 29 -6.76 21.38 3.75
CA VAL A 29 -5.70 21.94 4.61
C VAL A 29 -6.07 23.37 5.01
N HIS A 30 -6.50 24.21 4.09
CA HIS A 30 -6.90 25.58 4.39
C HIS A 30 -8.13 25.65 5.31
N ALA A 31 -9.10 24.74 5.13
CA ALA A 31 -10.27 24.67 5.99
C ALA A 31 -9.93 24.29 7.44
N PHE A 32 -8.95 23.39 7.65
CA PHE A 32 -8.51 22.99 8.99
C PHE A 32 -7.52 23.97 9.62
N PHE A 33 -6.72 24.65 8.80
CA PHE A 33 -5.68 25.56 9.23
C PHE A 33 -5.75 26.87 8.45
N PRO A 34 -6.77 27.73 8.70
CA PRO A 34 -7.00 28.93 7.90
C PRO A 34 -5.87 29.96 7.97
N ASP A 35 -5.11 29.97 9.06
CA ASP A 35 -3.99 30.87 9.28
C ASP A 35 -2.65 30.33 8.75
N LEU A 36 -2.64 29.09 8.24
CA LEU A 36 -1.42 28.51 7.69
C LEU A 36 -1.00 29.28 6.43
N ARG A 37 0.21 29.82 6.47
CA ARG A 37 0.88 30.41 5.30
C ARG A 37 2.03 29.51 4.90
N ALA A 38 2.02 29.06 3.65
CA ALA A 38 3.12 28.32 3.07
C ALA A 38 3.93 29.27 2.18
N GLU A 39 5.21 29.38 2.42
CA GLU A 39 6.14 30.14 1.57
C GLU A 39 6.39 29.41 0.26
N ASP A 40 6.56 28.07 0.38
CA ASP A 40 6.75 27.16 -0.74
C ASP A 40 5.89 25.91 -0.57
N SER A 41 5.50 25.30 -1.70
CA SER A 41 4.82 24.02 -1.69
C SER A 41 5.29 23.13 -2.83
N GLU A 42 5.64 21.90 -2.50
CA GLU A 42 5.98 20.85 -3.44
C GLU A 42 4.84 19.84 -3.55
N GLU A 43 4.49 19.47 -4.76
CA GLU A 43 3.50 18.44 -5.04
C GLU A 43 4.21 17.12 -5.32
N TRP A 44 3.67 16.05 -4.77
CA TRP A 44 4.27 14.73 -4.90
C TRP A 44 3.19 13.66 -5.13
N LEU A 45 3.48 12.75 -6.05
CA LEU A 45 2.68 11.58 -6.35
C LEU A 45 3.53 10.32 -6.11
N GLY A 46 2.94 9.30 -5.50
CA GLY A 46 3.58 8.01 -5.32
C GLY A 46 2.64 6.85 -5.64
N PHE A 47 3.16 5.85 -6.34
CA PHE A 47 2.41 4.63 -6.63
C PHE A 47 2.38 3.70 -5.43
N ARG A 48 1.22 3.10 -5.20
CA ARG A 48 1.04 2.08 -4.17
C ARG A 48 0.80 0.73 -4.80
N PRO A 49 1.53 -0.32 -4.41
CA PRO A 49 1.18 -1.68 -4.80
C PRO A 49 -0.11 -2.08 -4.12
N ALA A 50 -1.19 -2.11 -4.90
CA ALA A 50 -2.54 -2.27 -4.41
C ALA A 50 -3.23 -3.44 -5.14
N PRO A 51 -3.25 -4.65 -4.57
CA PRO A 51 -4.04 -5.76 -5.11
C PRO A 51 -5.53 -5.40 -5.14
N THR A 52 -6.26 -5.96 -6.11
CA THR A 52 -7.67 -5.63 -6.37
C THR A 52 -8.62 -5.94 -5.20
N ASP A 53 -8.26 -6.89 -4.35
CA ASP A 53 -9.00 -7.27 -3.14
C ASP A 53 -8.52 -6.56 -1.88
N SER A 54 -7.57 -5.64 -2.02
CA SER A 54 -6.96 -4.87 -0.92
C SER A 54 -6.19 -5.69 0.12
N LEU A 55 -5.98 -6.98 -0.10
CA LEU A 55 -5.18 -7.82 0.78
C LEU A 55 -3.74 -7.96 0.27
N PRO A 56 -2.73 -7.96 1.14
CA PRO A 56 -1.34 -8.15 0.72
C PRO A 56 -1.13 -9.55 0.14
N LEU A 57 -0.06 -9.70 -0.65
CA LEU A 57 0.40 -10.99 -1.14
C LEU A 57 1.52 -11.47 -0.23
N ILE A 58 1.23 -12.50 0.57
CA ILE A 58 2.17 -13.06 1.55
C ILE A 58 2.23 -14.57 1.35
N GLY A 59 3.39 -15.10 1.02
CA GLY A 59 3.57 -16.54 0.83
C GLY A 59 4.58 -16.89 -0.24
N GLU A 60 4.73 -18.18 -0.48
CA GLU A 60 5.60 -18.69 -1.53
C GLU A 60 4.91 -18.65 -2.90
N ILE A 61 5.65 -18.31 -3.94
CA ILE A 61 5.18 -18.38 -5.33
C ILE A 61 5.36 -19.81 -5.85
N GLY A 62 4.28 -20.55 -5.89
CA GLY A 62 4.35 -21.97 -6.28
C GLY A 62 5.17 -22.79 -5.31
N GLN A 63 6.20 -23.48 -5.84
CA GLN A 63 7.21 -24.24 -5.09
C GLN A 63 8.60 -23.77 -5.50
N SER A 64 8.78 -22.47 -5.67
CA SER A 64 9.98 -21.89 -6.26
C SER A 64 11.07 -21.54 -5.24
N GLY A 65 10.79 -21.56 -3.95
CA GLY A 65 11.65 -21.00 -2.91
C GLY A 65 11.61 -19.48 -2.83
N ILE A 66 10.77 -18.82 -3.66
CA ILE A 66 10.62 -17.35 -3.67
C ILE A 66 9.41 -16.98 -2.83
N PHE A 67 9.64 -16.18 -1.79
CA PHE A 67 8.60 -15.71 -0.88
C PHE A 67 8.28 -14.24 -1.12
N THR A 68 7.01 -13.88 -0.99
CA THR A 68 6.51 -12.52 -1.16
C THR A 68 5.94 -11.97 0.14
N GLY A 69 5.99 -10.65 0.28
CA GLY A 69 5.37 -9.92 1.39
C GLY A 69 5.15 -8.46 0.99
N PHE A 70 4.20 -8.18 0.08
CA PHE A 70 3.94 -6.84 -0.45
C PHE A 70 2.45 -6.60 -0.73
N GLY A 71 2.11 -5.41 -1.20
CA GLY A 71 0.74 -5.07 -1.59
C GLY A 71 -0.12 -4.55 -0.44
N HIS A 72 0.47 -3.91 0.54
CA HIS A 72 -0.21 -3.43 1.76
C HIS A 72 -0.94 -2.10 1.60
N HIS A 73 -1.09 -1.57 0.38
CA HIS A 73 -1.69 -0.25 0.19
C HIS A 73 -1.03 0.83 1.07
N HIS A 74 -1.85 1.51 1.89
CA HIS A 74 -1.41 2.56 2.81
C HIS A 74 -1.09 2.06 4.22
N ILE A 75 -1.31 0.77 4.52
CA ILE A 75 -1.11 0.20 5.85
C ILE A 75 0.21 -0.56 6.01
N GLY A 76 1.13 -0.45 5.04
CA GLY A 76 2.38 -1.23 5.03
C GLY A 76 3.26 -1.00 6.25
N LEU A 77 3.31 0.23 6.78
CA LEU A 77 4.07 0.51 8.00
C LEU A 77 3.49 -0.24 9.21
N THR A 78 2.17 -0.29 9.32
CA THR A 78 1.47 -1.00 10.41
C THR A 78 1.55 -2.52 10.23
N GLY A 79 1.33 -3.02 9.01
CA GLY A 79 1.29 -4.45 8.69
C GLY A 79 2.67 -5.09 8.51
N GLY A 80 3.70 -4.30 8.24
CA GLY A 80 5.04 -4.77 7.92
C GLY A 80 5.66 -5.71 8.95
N PRO A 81 5.68 -5.39 10.24
CA PRO A 81 6.24 -6.27 11.27
C PRO A 81 5.58 -7.64 11.32
N LYS A 82 4.24 -7.69 11.21
CA LYS A 82 3.51 -8.96 11.17
C LYS A 82 3.82 -9.74 9.89
N THR A 83 3.87 -9.07 8.75
CA THR A 83 4.24 -9.68 7.46
C THR A 83 5.64 -10.27 7.51
N GLY A 84 6.61 -9.55 8.06
CA GLY A 84 7.98 -10.04 8.22
C GLY A 84 8.02 -11.31 9.08
N ARG A 85 7.27 -11.37 10.18
CA ARG A 85 7.16 -12.56 11.01
C ARG A 85 6.54 -13.73 10.24
N LEU A 86 5.45 -13.51 9.51
CA LEU A 86 4.78 -14.55 8.73
C LEU A 86 5.70 -15.11 7.64
N VAL A 87 6.39 -14.26 6.90
CA VAL A 87 7.36 -14.67 5.87
C VAL A 87 8.50 -15.47 6.49
N ALA A 88 9.05 -15.04 7.62
CA ALA A 88 10.10 -15.76 8.33
C ALA A 88 9.64 -17.15 8.82
N ASP A 89 8.41 -17.27 9.29
CA ASP A 89 7.83 -18.55 9.69
C ASP A 89 7.68 -19.49 8.49
N LEU A 90 7.19 -18.99 7.35
CA LEU A 90 7.05 -19.75 6.11
C LEU A 90 8.42 -20.26 5.58
N ILE A 91 9.42 -19.37 5.52
CA ILE A 91 10.78 -19.73 5.07
C ILE A 91 11.38 -20.81 5.98
N ALA A 92 11.12 -20.74 7.27
CA ALA A 92 11.63 -21.71 8.25
C ALA A 92 10.77 -22.98 8.35
N GLY A 93 9.76 -23.18 7.49
CA GLY A 93 8.85 -24.31 7.52
C GLY A 93 7.95 -24.36 8.75
N ARG A 94 7.78 -23.25 9.45
CA ARG A 94 6.89 -23.16 10.62
C ARG A 94 5.47 -22.77 10.18
N HIS A 95 4.48 -23.24 10.90
CA HIS A 95 3.10 -22.84 10.66
C HIS A 95 2.85 -21.42 11.15
N PRO A 96 2.37 -20.49 10.29
CA PRO A 96 1.90 -19.19 10.70
C PRO A 96 0.76 -19.30 11.73
N ASN A 97 0.67 -18.34 12.63
CA ASN A 97 -0.36 -18.30 13.67
C ASN A 97 -1.71 -17.69 13.19
N CYS A 98 -1.94 -17.65 11.90
CA CYS A 98 -3.20 -17.20 11.28
C CYS A 98 -3.42 -17.91 9.94
N ASP A 99 -4.65 -17.89 9.46
CA ASP A 99 -4.98 -18.37 8.12
C ASP A 99 -4.35 -17.47 7.05
N MET A 100 -3.47 -18.05 6.23
CA MET A 100 -2.77 -17.37 5.14
C MET A 100 -3.50 -17.46 3.80
N THR A 101 -4.57 -18.24 3.71
CA THR A 101 -5.32 -18.46 2.46
C THR A 101 -5.76 -17.16 1.80
N PRO A 102 -6.32 -16.17 2.53
CA PRO A 102 -6.72 -14.90 1.92
C PRO A 102 -5.56 -14.06 1.38
N CYS A 103 -4.34 -14.27 1.88
CA CYS A 103 -3.15 -13.54 1.47
C CYS A 103 -2.27 -14.30 0.48
N HIS A 104 -2.66 -15.52 0.08
CA HIS A 104 -1.83 -16.37 -0.77
C HIS A 104 -1.52 -15.71 -2.13
N PRO A 105 -0.25 -15.69 -2.60
CA PRO A 105 0.13 -15.01 -3.84
C PRO A 105 -0.62 -15.49 -5.08
N GLN A 106 -0.99 -16.77 -5.12
CA GLN A 106 -1.66 -17.39 -6.26
C GLN A 106 -3.19 -17.40 -6.13
N ARG A 107 -3.78 -16.66 -5.17
CA ARG A 107 -5.25 -16.64 -4.97
C ARG A 107 -6.02 -16.11 -6.17
N PHE A 108 -5.38 -15.34 -7.03
CA PHE A 108 -5.99 -14.84 -8.27
C PHE A 108 -5.87 -15.81 -9.44
N ASN A 109 -5.08 -16.88 -9.31
CA ASN A 109 -4.99 -17.89 -10.36
C ASN A 109 -6.30 -18.67 -10.38
N LYS A 110 -7.12 -18.43 -11.39
CA LYS A 110 -8.31 -19.26 -11.61
C LYS A 110 -7.85 -20.71 -11.80
N ARG A 111 -8.31 -21.62 -10.95
CA ARG A 111 -8.20 -23.05 -11.28
C ARG A 111 -8.93 -23.23 -12.62
N ARG A 112 -8.17 -23.54 -13.67
CA ARG A 112 -8.73 -24.02 -14.93
C ARG A 112 -9.22 -25.44 -14.72
#